data_3d000471060f7b1a08b94d9509bd5276
#
_entry.id   3d000471060f7b1a08b94d9509bd5276
#
_cell.length_a   1.000
_cell.length_b   1.000
_cell.length_c   1.000
_cell.angle_alpha   90.00
_cell.angle_beta   90.00
_cell.angle_gamma   90.00
#
_symmetry.space_group_name_H-M   'P 1'
#
loop_
_entity.id
_entity.type
_entity.pdbx_description
1 polymer ?
#
loop_
_entity_poly.entity_id
_entity_poly.type
_entity_poly.pdbx_seq_one_letter_code
_entity_poly.pdbx_strand_id
1 'polypeptide(L)'
;ADGETEIGNLRVTYWQNKASGKRMLFYELTWSMITAPDKEIIAFDTEERYSKFRVPFNNTMKVFLDNTLPDPLVYEVDLSDLILKSGEQSLCWMLKTGWNDVPDGRKAVCALTPEERIAGLAGQNLMFVTHSLGSKILMDTLTAEADEVASVENRTGRLAAVRKLQQKEITVFMLANQLPILQIGHPLPKVHNQTDAYCFKGGSRYGSCSRA
;
A
#
# COMPACT_ATOMS: atom_id res chain seq x y z
N ALA A 1 -11.69 7.09 12.58
CA ALA A 1 -11.87 5.70 13.03
C ALA A 1 -12.29 5.73 14.49
N ASP A 2 -13.35 5.04 14.84
CA ASP A 2 -13.89 4.90 16.20
C ASP A 2 -12.98 4.06 17.14
N GLY A 3 -11.90 3.49 16.59
CA GLY A 3 -10.96 2.62 17.31
C GLY A 3 -11.46 1.19 17.50
N GLU A 4 -12.66 0.86 17.01
CA GLU A 4 -13.27 -0.47 17.14
C GLU A 4 -13.14 -1.30 15.86
N THR A 5 -13.10 -0.63 14.68
CA THR A 5 -12.98 -1.32 13.39
C THR A 5 -11.56 -1.77 13.14
N GLU A 6 -11.36 -3.07 12.96
CA GLU A 6 -10.07 -3.64 12.57
C GLU A 6 -9.85 -3.46 11.06
N ILE A 7 -8.91 -2.61 10.69
CA ILE A 7 -8.60 -2.29 9.30
C ILE A 7 -7.35 -3.00 8.76
N GLY A 8 -6.71 -3.83 9.54
CA GLY A 8 -5.53 -4.57 9.14
C GLY A 8 -4.73 -5.12 10.29
N ASN A 9 -3.80 -5.99 9.96
CA ASN A 9 -2.80 -6.53 10.87
C ASN A 9 -1.41 -6.19 10.36
N LEU A 10 -0.61 -5.54 11.21
CA LEU A 10 0.78 -5.19 10.90
C LEU A 10 1.72 -6.07 11.72
N ARG A 11 2.28 -7.07 11.09
CA ARG A 11 3.30 -7.94 11.68
C ARG A 11 4.67 -7.32 11.54
N VAL A 12 5.44 -7.27 12.62
CA VAL A 12 6.80 -6.75 12.62
C VAL A 12 7.79 -7.85 12.92
N THR A 13 8.79 -8.02 12.06
CA THR A 13 9.85 -9.02 12.21
C THR A 13 11.22 -8.33 12.28
N TYR A 14 12.04 -8.75 13.24
CA TYR A 14 13.38 -8.23 13.45
C TYR A 14 14.41 -9.03 12.66
N TRP A 15 15.23 -8.34 11.90
CA TRP A 15 16.35 -8.92 11.18
C TRP A 15 17.65 -8.25 11.58
N GLN A 16 18.64 -9.04 11.93
CA GLN A 16 19.99 -8.54 12.20
C GLN A 16 21.02 -9.40 11.46
N ASN A 17 21.85 -8.75 10.68
CA ASN A 17 23.01 -9.40 10.09
C ASN A 17 24.11 -9.50 11.15
N LYS A 18 24.45 -10.73 11.58
CA LYS A 18 25.43 -10.97 12.64
C LYS A 18 26.85 -10.51 12.27
N ALA A 19 27.23 -10.56 11.00
CA ALA A 19 28.56 -10.19 10.54
C ALA A 19 28.74 -8.68 10.43
N SER A 20 27.73 -7.94 9.94
CA SER A 20 27.82 -6.49 9.73
C SER A 20 27.17 -5.66 10.82
N GLY A 21 26.43 -6.28 11.74
CA GLY A 21 25.63 -5.60 12.76
C GLY A 21 24.43 -4.81 12.22
N LYS A 22 24.19 -4.82 10.89
CA LYS A 22 23.07 -4.12 10.28
C LYS A 22 21.75 -4.68 10.77
N ARG A 23 20.80 -3.80 11.05
CA ARG A 23 19.46 -4.10 11.57
C ARG A 23 18.40 -3.64 10.60
N MET A 24 17.31 -4.40 10.51
CA MET A 24 16.14 -4.09 9.70
C MET A 24 14.88 -4.53 10.43
N LEU A 25 13.88 -3.67 10.46
CA LEU A 25 12.51 -4.03 10.83
C LEU A 25 11.75 -4.33 9.54
N PHE A 26 11.20 -5.53 9.45
CA PHE A 26 10.35 -5.94 8.33
C PHE A 26 8.89 -5.86 8.77
N TYR A 27 8.12 -5.04 8.09
CA TYR A 27 6.70 -4.82 8.34
C TYR A 27 5.89 -5.50 7.26
N GLU A 28 4.97 -6.36 7.68
CA GLU A 28 4.07 -7.09 6.79
C GLU A 28 2.63 -6.68 7.09
N LEU A 29 2.02 -5.96 6.16
CA LEU A 29 0.62 -5.54 6.26
C LEU A 29 -0.29 -6.60 5.65
N THR A 30 -1.26 -7.06 6.43
CA THR A 30 -2.40 -7.86 5.99
C THR A 30 -3.67 -7.06 6.17
N TRP A 31 -4.36 -6.76 5.06
CA TRP A 31 -5.61 -5.98 5.02
C TRP A 31 -6.80 -6.78 4.47
N SER A 32 -6.59 -8.04 4.08
CA SER A 32 -7.60 -8.90 3.44
C SER A 32 -8.87 -9.13 4.24
N MET A 33 -8.83 -8.88 5.55
CA MET A 33 -10.02 -8.94 6.42
C MET A 33 -11.07 -7.88 6.06
N ILE A 34 -10.67 -6.77 5.45
CA ILE A 34 -11.60 -5.71 5.02
C ILE A 34 -12.52 -6.23 3.91
N THR A 35 -11.98 -7.04 2.99
CA THR A 35 -12.72 -7.58 1.83
C THR A 35 -13.31 -8.97 2.06
N ALA A 36 -13.05 -9.58 3.20
CA ALA A 36 -13.51 -10.94 3.51
C ALA A 36 -15.03 -11.10 3.44
N PRO A 37 -15.86 -10.18 3.98
CA PRO A 37 -17.31 -10.31 3.90
C PRO A 37 -17.83 -10.32 2.46
N ASP A 38 -17.27 -9.48 1.59
CA ASP A 38 -17.68 -9.41 0.18
C ASP A 38 -17.29 -10.68 -0.58
N LYS A 39 -16.11 -11.24 -0.26
CA LYS A 39 -15.69 -12.53 -0.81
C LYS A 39 -16.58 -13.67 -0.40
N GLU A 40 -17.08 -13.69 0.85
CA GLU A 40 -18.04 -14.69 1.31
C GLU A 40 -19.34 -14.62 0.53
N ILE A 41 -19.83 -13.41 0.22
CA ILE A 41 -21.05 -13.22 -0.60
C ILE A 41 -20.84 -13.80 -2.01
N ILE A 42 -19.69 -13.56 -2.63
CA ILE A 42 -19.39 -14.05 -3.98
C ILE A 42 -19.16 -15.57 -3.98
N ALA A 43 -18.60 -16.09 -2.90
CA ALA A 43 -18.29 -17.51 -2.77
C ALA A 43 -19.49 -18.41 -2.49
N PHE A 44 -20.71 -17.86 -2.30
CA PHE A 44 -21.91 -18.62 -1.91
C PHE A 44 -22.18 -19.85 -2.78
N ASP A 45 -21.89 -19.78 -4.06
CA ASP A 45 -22.13 -20.86 -5.00
C ASP A 45 -20.96 -21.86 -5.12
N THR A 46 -19.86 -21.65 -4.37
CA THR A 46 -18.78 -22.64 -4.22
C THR A 46 -19.11 -23.72 -3.20
N GLU A 47 -20.22 -23.59 -2.47
CA GLU A 47 -20.70 -24.56 -1.50
C GLU A 47 -20.84 -25.96 -2.09
N GLU A 48 -20.67 -26.98 -1.27
CA GLU A 48 -20.69 -28.40 -1.66
C GLU A 48 -21.95 -28.80 -2.43
N ARG A 49 -23.12 -28.21 -2.06
CA ARG A 49 -24.41 -28.46 -2.73
C ARG A 49 -24.40 -28.17 -4.23
N TYR A 50 -23.50 -27.31 -4.69
CA TYR A 50 -23.36 -26.94 -6.11
C TYR A 50 -22.23 -27.68 -6.81
N SER A 51 -21.36 -28.39 -6.08
CA SER A 51 -20.16 -29.06 -6.61
C SER A 51 -20.47 -30.07 -7.73
N LYS A 52 -21.58 -30.78 -7.61
CA LYS A 52 -22.03 -31.77 -8.60
C LYS A 52 -22.39 -31.22 -9.98
N PHE A 53 -22.63 -29.90 -10.06
CA PHE A 53 -22.97 -29.24 -11.31
C PHE A 53 -21.74 -28.61 -12.00
N ARG A 54 -20.56 -28.80 -11.45
CA ARG A 54 -19.34 -28.17 -11.95
C ARG A 54 -18.33 -29.17 -12.48
N VAL A 55 -17.72 -28.80 -13.61
CA VAL A 55 -16.53 -29.47 -14.09
C VAL A 55 -15.35 -29.05 -13.18
N PRO A 56 -14.44 -29.99 -12.81
CA PRO A 56 -13.32 -29.71 -11.91
C PRO A 56 -12.50 -28.45 -12.30
N PHE A 57 -12.22 -28.27 -13.59
CA PHE A 57 -11.51 -27.09 -14.09
C PHE A 57 -12.25 -25.78 -13.78
N ASN A 58 -13.57 -25.74 -14.01
CA ASN A 58 -14.38 -24.55 -13.72
C ASN A 58 -14.42 -24.25 -12.23
N ASN A 59 -14.40 -25.26 -11.38
CA ASN A 59 -14.34 -25.03 -9.92
C ASN A 59 -13.01 -24.38 -9.51
N THR A 60 -11.88 -24.86 -10.05
CA THR A 60 -10.57 -24.25 -9.77
C THR A 60 -10.49 -22.82 -10.27
N MET A 61 -10.96 -22.55 -11.49
CA MET A 61 -11.01 -21.20 -12.04
C MET A 61 -11.91 -20.26 -11.22
N LYS A 62 -13.08 -20.76 -10.80
CA LYS A 62 -13.98 -19.95 -9.97
C LYS A 62 -13.35 -19.60 -8.63
N VAL A 63 -12.82 -20.57 -7.90
CA VAL A 63 -12.13 -20.32 -6.62
C VAL A 63 -10.99 -19.31 -6.79
N PHE A 64 -10.23 -19.40 -7.88
CA PHE A 64 -9.19 -18.42 -8.18
C PHE A 64 -9.77 -17.02 -8.43
N LEU A 65 -10.82 -16.91 -9.23
CA LEU A 65 -11.46 -15.63 -9.54
C LEU A 65 -12.11 -15.02 -8.30
N ASP A 66 -12.85 -15.79 -7.52
CA ASP A 66 -13.53 -15.33 -6.31
C ASP A 66 -12.56 -14.81 -5.23
N ASN A 67 -11.36 -15.36 -5.19
CA ASN A 67 -10.34 -14.92 -4.24
C ASN A 67 -9.46 -13.76 -4.73
N THR A 68 -9.39 -13.54 -6.05
CA THR A 68 -8.41 -12.61 -6.64
C THR A 68 -9.04 -11.36 -7.22
N LEU A 69 -10.18 -11.49 -7.92
CA LEU A 69 -10.82 -10.35 -8.59
C LEU A 69 -11.58 -9.39 -7.66
N PRO A 70 -12.18 -9.84 -6.54
CA PRO A 70 -12.93 -8.92 -5.70
C PRO A 70 -12.07 -7.79 -5.13
N ASP A 71 -10.84 -8.09 -4.73
CA ASP A 71 -9.98 -7.09 -4.08
C ASP A 71 -9.76 -5.82 -4.93
N PRO A 72 -9.37 -5.91 -6.23
CA PRO A 72 -9.28 -4.73 -7.07
C PRO A 72 -10.60 -4.01 -7.29
N LEU A 73 -11.70 -4.75 -7.47
CA LEU A 73 -13.02 -4.17 -7.72
C LEU A 73 -13.53 -3.42 -6.50
N VAL A 74 -13.43 -4.03 -5.33
CA VAL A 74 -13.85 -3.45 -4.05
C VAL A 74 -12.97 -2.23 -3.69
N TYR A 75 -11.68 -2.30 -3.99
CA TYR A 75 -10.76 -1.19 -3.79
C TYR A 75 -11.13 0.04 -4.63
N GLU A 76 -11.56 -0.16 -5.87
CA GLU A 76 -11.89 0.96 -6.78
C GLU A 76 -13.28 1.58 -6.50
N VAL A 77 -14.13 0.94 -5.69
CA VAL A 77 -15.53 1.37 -5.48
C VAL A 77 -15.79 1.79 -4.03
N ASP A 78 -15.86 0.84 -3.10
CA ASP A 78 -16.50 1.09 -1.80
C ASP A 78 -15.53 1.09 -0.59
N LEU A 79 -14.47 0.30 -0.65
CA LEU A 79 -13.58 0.09 0.50
C LEU A 79 -12.18 0.70 0.34
N SER A 80 -11.99 1.52 -0.69
CA SER A 80 -10.72 2.23 -0.92
C SER A 80 -10.25 2.99 0.31
N ASP A 81 -11.15 3.72 0.97
CA ASP A 81 -10.81 4.54 2.14
C ASP A 81 -10.32 3.70 3.33
N LEU A 82 -10.93 2.54 3.58
CA LEU A 82 -10.51 1.65 4.67
C LEU A 82 -9.16 1.00 4.38
N ILE A 83 -8.96 0.54 3.14
CA ILE A 83 -7.70 -0.08 2.71
C ILE A 83 -6.58 0.95 2.68
N LEU A 84 -6.85 2.16 2.18
CA LEU A 84 -5.92 3.26 2.20
C LEU A 84 -5.56 3.63 3.64
N LYS A 85 -6.55 3.70 4.54
CA LYS A 85 -6.32 3.94 5.96
C LYS A 85 -5.45 2.89 6.62
N SER A 86 -5.58 1.63 6.22
CA SER A 86 -4.71 0.54 6.65
C SER A 86 -3.25 0.78 6.20
N GLY A 87 -3.05 1.21 4.96
CA GLY A 87 -1.74 1.63 4.43
C GLY A 87 -1.13 2.79 5.20
N GLU A 88 -1.88 3.87 5.40
CA GLU A 88 -1.47 5.05 6.17
C GLU A 88 -1.07 4.70 7.61
N GLN A 89 -1.88 3.87 8.29
CA GLN A 89 -1.58 3.42 9.64
C GLN A 89 -0.30 2.58 9.69
N SER A 90 -0.09 1.73 8.69
CA SER A 90 1.13 0.93 8.59
C SER A 90 2.37 1.79 8.37
N LEU A 91 2.29 2.77 7.47
CA LEU A 91 3.37 3.72 7.23
C LEU A 91 3.64 4.55 8.50
N CYS A 92 2.60 5.03 9.18
CA CYS A 92 2.72 5.74 10.45
C CYS A 92 3.52 4.92 11.49
N TRP A 93 3.19 3.64 11.66
CA TRP A 93 3.92 2.75 12.57
C TRP A 93 5.37 2.52 12.14
N MET A 94 5.63 2.37 10.83
CA MET A 94 7.00 2.27 10.30
C MET A 94 7.83 3.52 10.61
N LEU A 95 7.23 4.69 10.55
CA LEU A 95 7.92 5.96 10.80
C LEU A 95 8.12 6.24 12.30
N LYS A 96 7.19 5.80 13.14
CA LYS A 96 7.21 6.02 14.58
C LYS A 96 8.11 5.06 15.34
N THR A 97 8.25 3.82 14.84
CA THR A 97 8.80 2.71 15.61
C THR A 97 10.30 2.55 15.37
N GLY A 98 11.06 2.62 16.45
CA GLY A 98 12.48 2.25 16.45
C GLY A 98 12.69 0.75 16.74
N TRP A 99 13.93 0.31 16.66
CA TRP A 99 14.31 -1.09 16.93
C TRP A 99 13.87 -1.60 18.30
N ASN A 100 13.87 -0.74 19.32
CA ASN A 100 13.56 -1.12 20.70
C ASN A 100 12.13 -0.77 21.11
N ASP A 101 11.35 -0.13 20.25
CA ASP A 101 10.08 0.50 20.60
C ASP A 101 8.89 -0.11 19.85
N VAL A 102 9.08 -1.31 19.29
CA VAL A 102 7.99 -2.02 18.60
C VAL A 102 6.90 -2.37 19.61
N PRO A 103 5.67 -1.86 19.44
CA PRO A 103 4.59 -2.16 20.37
C PRO A 103 4.25 -3.64 20.35
N ASP A 104 4.01 -4.19 21.52
CA ASP A 104 3.66 -5.60 21.68
C ASP A 104 2.14 -5.77 21.56
N GLY A 105 1.70 -6.47 20.51
CA GLY A 105 0.38 -7.10 20.33
C GLY A 105 -0.88 -6.26 20.60
N ARG A 106 -0.85 -4.94 20.44
CA ARG A 106 -1.98 -4.07 20.81
C ARG A 106 -2.79 -3.60 19.61
N LYS A 107 -4.11 -3.59 19.78
CA LYS A 107 -5.01 -2.81 18.93
C LYS A 107 -4.74 -1.31 19.20
N ALA A 108 -4.09 -0.63 18.30
CA ALA A 108 -3.74 0.77 18.51
C ALA A 108 -3.79 1.55 17.18
N VAL A 109 -4.22 2.80 17.28
CA VAL A 109 -4.16 3.76 16.19
C VAL A 109 -2.86 4.54 16.30
N CYS A 110 -2.09 4.59 15.21
CA CYS A 110 -0.91 5.41 15.13
C CYS A 110 -1.29 6.86 14.80
N ALA A 111 -0.69 7.80 15.50
CA ALA A 111 -0.78 9.21 15.17
C ALA A 111 0.62 9.83 15.15
N LEU A 112 0.90 10.59 14.11
CA LEU A 112 2.08 11.43 13.93
C LEU A 112 1.62 12.78 13.43
N THR A 113 2.27 13.84 13.89
CA THR A 113 2.10 15.15 13.28
C THR A 113 2.71 15.16 11.88
N PRO A 114 2.29 16.07 10.99
CA PRO A 114 2.91 16.19 9.66
C PRO A 114 4.42 16.40 9.72
N GLU A 115 4.93 17.13 10.70
CA GLU A 115 6.35 17.38 10.90
C GLU A 115 7.10 16.09 11.28
N GLU A 116 6.51 15.27 12.16
CA GLU A 116 7.07 13.96 12.55
C GLU A 116 7.09 12.99 11.37
N ARG A 117 6.03 12.98 10.54
CA ARG A 117 5.97 12.19 9.30
C ARG A 117 7.07 12.58 8.33
N ILE A 118 7.24 13.88 8.08
CA ILE A 118 8.30 14.41 7.22
C ILE A 118 9.68 14.01 7.76
N ALA A 119 9.90 14.20 9.07
CA ALA A 119 11.15 13.85 9.70
C ALA A 119 11.44 12.33 9.61
N GLY A 120 10.44 11.50 9.84
CA GLY A 120 10.53 10.05 9.71
C GLY A 120 10.85 9.61 8.28
N LEU A 121 10.09 10.11 7.30
CA LEU A 121 10.32 9.83 5.88
C LEU A 121 11.72 10.28 5.44
N ALA A 122 12.18 11.44 5.88
CA ALA A 122 13.50 11.94 5.52
C ALA A 122 14.64 11.22 6.25
N GLY A 123 14.43 10.77 7.47
CA GLY A 123 15.46 10.19 8.34
C GLY A 123 15.67 8.68 8.18
N GLN A 124 14.62 7.94 7.81
CA GLN A 124 14.69 6.49 7.74
C GLN A 124 15.01 5.98 6.33
N ASN A 125 15.71 4.86 6.24
CA ASN A 125 15.92 4.14 4.98
C ASN A 125 14.76 3.17 4.77
N LEU A 126 13.84 3.54 3.89
CA LEU A 126 12.64 2.77 3.58
C LEU A 126 12.85 1.98 2.29
N MET A 127 12.35 0.75 2.28
CA MET A 127 12.25 -0.10 1.10
C MET A 127 10.89 -0.79 1.14
N PHE A 128 10.21 -0.83 0.01
CA PHE A 128 8.91 -1.46 -0.11
C PHE A 128 8.97 -2.66 -1.06
N VAL A 129 8.25 -3.71 -0.71
CA VAL A 129 8.00 -4.85 -1.58
C VAL A 129 6.50 -5.03 -1.65
N THR A 130 5.94 -4.95 -2.83
CA THR A 130 4.51 -5.07 -3.06
C THR A 130 4.21 -6.18 -4.06
N HIS A 131 3.01 -6.74 -3.98
CA HIS A 131 2.53 -7.75 -4.91
C HIS A 131 1.14 -7.35 -5.41
N SER A 132 0.92 -7.47 -6.72
CA SER A 132 -0.39 -7.25 -7.36
C SER A 132 -1.01 -5.89 -6.98
N LEU A 133 -2.24 -5.88 -6.44
CA LEU A 133 -2.96 -4.70 -5.95
C LEU A 133 -2.17 -3.90 -4.89
N GLY A 134 -1.30 -4.56 -4.11
CA GLY A 134 -0.46 -3.88 -3.13
C GLY A 134 0.41 -2.77 -3.71
N SER A 135 0.73 -2.83 -5.00
CA SER A 135 1.45 -1.75 -5.69
C SER A 135 0.59 -0.48 -5.80
N LYS A 136 -0.69 -0.63 -6.11
CA LYS A 136 -1.65 0.49 -6.18
C LYS A 136 -1.86 1.08 -4.78
N ILE A 137 -2.13 0.23 -3.79
CA ILE A 137 -2.33 0.65 -2.40
C ILE A 137 -1.13 1.44 -1.88
N LEU A 138 0.10 0.97 -2.13
CA LEU A 138 1.30 1.70 -1.73
C LEU A 138 1.39 3.07 -2.40
N MET A 139 1.17 3.14 -3.71
CA MET A 139 1.25 4.42 -4.43
C MET A 139 0.19 5.41 -3.95
N ASP A 140 -1.03 4.96 -3.71
CA ASP A 140 -2.11 5.79 -3.19
C ASP A 140 -1.81 6.24 -1.75
N THR A 141 -1.29 5.35 -0.91
CA THR A 141 -0.83 5.70 0.46
C THR A 141 0.24 6.77 0.45
N LEU A 142 1.27 6.62 -0.39
CA LEU A 142 2.35 7.62 -0.49
C LEU A 142 1.85 8.94 -1.08
N THR A 143 0.87 8.89 -1.97
CA THR A 143 0.24 10.10 -2.54
C THR A 143 -0.58 10.83 -1.47
N ALA A 144 -1.40 10.11 -0.70
CA ALA A 144 -2.18 10.68 0.38
C ALA A 144 -1.29 11.34 1.45
N GLU A 145 -0.20 10.68 1.83
CA GLU A 145 0.79 11.25 2.75
C GLU A 145 1.46 12.50 2.18
N ALA A 146 1.80 12.52 0.90
CA ALA A 146 2.37 13.70 0.25
C ALA A 146 1.37 14.86 0.20
N ASP A 147 0.10 14.60 -0.05
CA ASP A 147 -0.97 15.60 -0.08
C ASP A 147 -1.25 16.15 1.33
N GLU A 148 -1.24 15.31 2.37
CA GLU A 148 -1.38 15.74 3.77
C GLU A 148 -0.22 16.65 4.18
N VAL A 149 1.02 16.25 3.90
CA VAL A 149 2.22 17.07 4.12
C VAL A 149 2.13 18.38 3.33
N ALA A 150 1.57 18.34 2.11
CA ALA A 150 1.39 19.52 1.29
C ALA A 150 0.35 20.51 1.82
N SER A 151 -0.58 20.09 2.65
CA SER A 151 -1.64 20.95 3.24
C SER A 151 -1.18 21.77 4.43
N VAL A 152 -0.04 21.45 5.05
CA VAL A 152 0.45 22.14 6.25
C VAL A 152 0.95 23.55 5.94
N GLU A 153 0.39 24.56 6.61
CA GLU A 153 0.63 25.99 6.34
C GLU A 153 2.01 26.54 6.72
N ASN A 154 2.79 25.81 7.51
CA ASN A 154 4.11 26.29 7.93
C ASN A 154 5.14 26.18 6.80
N ARG A 155 5.19 27.24 5.99
CA ARG A 155 5.91 27.26 4.70
C ARG A 155 7.42 27.04 4.78
N THR A 156 8.11 27.52 5.82
CA THR A 156 9.59 27.56 5.79
C THR A 156 10.22 26.21 6.13
N GLY A 157 9.78 25.56 7.20
CA GLY A 157 10.25 24.23 7.57
C GLY A 157 9.80 23.15 6.57
N ARG A 158 8.59 23.33 6.02
CA ARG A 158 7.99 22.48 5.01
C ARG A 158 8.81 22.45 3.70
N LEU A 159 9.21 23.60 3.16
CA LEU A 159 9.98 23.65 1.91
C LEU A 159 11.31 22.90 2.03
N ALA A 160 11.99 23.00 3.16
CA ALA A 160 13.22 22.27 3.41
C ALA A 160 12.99 20.74 3.50
N ALA A 161 11.93 20.32 4.19
CA ALA A 161 11.56 18.93 4.33
C ALA A 161 11.09 18.30 3.01
N VAL A 162 10.25 19.00 2.24
CA VAL A 162 9.81 18.56 0.90
C VAL A 162 11.00 18.42 -0.05
N ARG A 163 11.94 19.39 -0.05
CA ARG A 163 13.17 19.25 -0.84
C ARG A 163 14.01 18.05 -0.43
N LYS A 164 14.09 17.78 0.86
CA LYS A 164 14.82 16.61 1.38
C LYS A 164 14.14 15.30 0.98
N LEU A 165 12.81 15.25 0.96
CA LEU A 165 12.03 14.11 0.47
C LEU A 165 12.18 13.92 -1.04
N GLN A 166 12.16 14.98 -1.83
CA GLN A 166 12.36 14.94 -3.27
C GLN A 166 13.74 14.42 -3.67
N GLN A 167 14.74 14.58 -2.80
CA GLN A 167 16.10 14.07 -3.01
C GLN A 167 16.28 12.63 -2.50
N LYS A 168 15.27 12.11 -1.80
CA LYS A 168 15.34 10.77 -1.23
C LYS A 168 14.88 9.73 -2.24
N GLU A 169 15.76 8.80 -2.54
CA GLU A 169 15.41 7.61 -3.30
C GLU A 169 14.76 6.57 -2.39
N ILE A 170 13.52 6.18 -2.69
CA ILE A 170 12.82 5.09 -2.04
C ILE A 170 12.79 3.92 -3.01
N THR A 171 13.37 2.80 -2.60
CA THR A 171 13.36 1.59 -3.42
C THR A 171 12.03 0.86 -3.28
N VAL A 172 11.35 0.60 -4.39
CA VAL A 172 10.10 -0.14 -4.42
C VAL A 172 10.23 -1.32 -5.39
N PHE A 173 10.02 -2.53 -4.89
CA PHE A 173 9.91 -3.74 -5.70
C PHE A 173 8.43 -4.08 -5.91
N MET A 174 7.95 -3.95 -7.13
CA MET A 174 6.56 -4.22 -7.51
C MET A 174 6.47 -5.57 -8.22
N LEU A 175 6.06 -6.60 -7.50
CA LEU A 175 5.89 -7.96 -8.04
C LEU A 175 4.48 -8.10 -8.61
N ALA A 176 4.36 -8.70 -9.81
CA ALA A 176 3.09 -8.87 -10.52
C ALA A 176 2.29 -7.54 -10.57
N ASN A 177 2.96 -6.45 -10.92
CA ASN A 177 2.40 -5.10 -10.90
C ASN A 177 1.19 -4.97 -11.83
N GLN A 178 0.04 -4.59 -11.27
CA GLN A 178 -1.22 -4.41 -11.99
C GLN A 178 -1.62 -2.94 -12.17
N LEU A 179 -0.78 -1.98 -11.76
CA LEU A 179 -1.05 -0.55 -11.92
C LEU A 179 -1.51 -0.18 -13.33
N PRO A 180 -0.92 -0.69 -14.43
CA PRO A 180 -1.38 -0.36 -15.78
C PRO A 180 -2.83 -0.76 -16.04
N ILE A 181 -3.29 -1.87 -15.49
CA ILE A 181 -4.67 -2.37 -15.65
C ILE A 181 -5.61 -1.55 -14.78
N LEU A 182 -5.24 -1.28 -13.53
CA LEU A 182 -6.05 -0.54 -12.57
C LEU A 182 -6.18 0.96 -12.94
N GLN A 183 -5.32 1.46 -13.80
CA GLN A 183 -5.38 2.83 -14.32
C GLN A 183 -6.24 2.98 -15.58
N ILE A 184 -6.78 1.89 -16.13
CA ILE A 184 -7.66 1.96 -17.29
C ILE A 184 -8.94 2.72 -16.92
N GLY A 185 -9.25 3.77 -17.68
CA GLY A 185 -10.41 4.63 -17.43
C GLY A 185 -10.16 5.81 -16.48
N HIS A 186 -9.04 5.85 -15.79
CA HIS A 186 -8.66 6.98 -14.97
C HIS A 186 -7.87 8.04 -15.78
N PRO A 187 -7.94 9.34 -15.41
CA PRO A 187 -7.08 10.35 -16.01
C PRO A 187 -5.61 9.95 -15.86
N LEU A 188 -4.84 10.13 -16.92
CA LEU A 188 -3.40 9.87 -16.86
C LEU A 188 -2.76 10.73 -15.75
N PRO A 189 -2.01 10.14 -14.83
CA PRO A 189 -1.39 10.87 -13.75
C PRO A 189 -0.39 11.88 -14.31
N LYS A 190 -0.29 13.05 -13.68
CA LYS A 190 0.80 13.98 -13.92
C LYS A 190 2.08 13.36 -13.38
N VAL A 191 3.05 13.15 -14.24
CA VAL A 191 4.35 12.61 -13.83
C VAL A 191 5.22 13.75 -13.32
N HIS A 192 5.71 13.61 -12.09
CA HIS A 192 6.66 14.53 -11.50
C HIS A 192 8.02 13.85 -11.37
N ASN A 193 9.10 14.61 -11.61
CA ASN A 193 10.50 14.16 -11.46
C ASN A 193 10.94 12.97 -12.32
N GLN A 194 10.15 12.58 -13.32
CA GLN A 194 10.56 11.60 -14.31
C GLN A 194 10.74 12.28 -15.67
N THR A 195 11.72 11.85 -16.45
CA THR A 195 11.91 12.34 -17.79
C THR A 195 10.80 11.83 -18.71
N ASP A 196 10.27 12.66 -19.58
CA ASP A 196 9.28 12.26 -20.58
C ASP A 196 9.74 11.04 -21.39
N ALA A 197 11.05 10.95 -21.67
CA ALA A 197 11.64 9.81 -22.36
C ALA A 197 11.43 8.47 -21.66
N TYR A 198 11.40 8.45 -20.31
CA TYR A 198 11.13 7.24 -19.55
C TYR A 198 9.65 6.87 -19.59
N CYS A 199 8.78 7.87 -19.46
CA CYS A 199 7.32 7.67 -19.43
C CYS A 199 6.70 7.48 -20.81
N PHE A 200 7.41 7.87 -21.88
CA PHE A 200 6.96 7.75 -23.27
C PHE A 200 7.98 6.96 -24.09
N LYS A 201 7.70 5.71 -24.36
CA LYS A 201 8.48 4.90 -25.29
C LYS A 201 7.55 4.41 -26.40
N GLY A 202 7.96 4.64 -27.65
CA GLY A 202 7.15 4.23 -28.80
C GLY A 202 5.82 4.95 -28.93
N GLY A 203 5.68 6.17 -28.41
CA GLY A 203 4.46 6.98 -28.46
C GLY A 203 3.39 6.61 -27.43
N SER A 204 3.66 5.64 -26.58
CA SER A 204 2.74 5.22 -25.51
C SER A 204 3.27 5.58 -24.12
N ARG A 205 2.41 6.05 -23.24
CA ARG A 205 2.75 6.32 -21.85
C ARG A 205 2.76 5.02 -21.05
N TYR A 206 3.81 4.78 -20.27
CA TYR A 206 3.85 3.62 -19.38
C TYR A 206 2.96 3.84 -18.15
N GLY A 207 2.12 2.87 -17.84
CA GLY A 207 1.24 2.94 -16.69
C GLY A 207 1.95 2.98 -15.33
N SER A 208 3.25 2.60 -15.29
CA SER A 208 4.08 2.72 -14.09
C SER A 208 4.61 4.13 -13.80
N CYS A 209 4.42 5.09 -14.72
CA CYS A 209 4.72 6.49 -14.49
C CYS A 209 3.54 7.15 -13.74
N SER A 210 3.27 6.69 -12.54
CA SER A 210 2.30 7.30 -11.64
C SER A 210 2.95 8.43 -10.84
N ARG A 211 2.13 9.24 -10.20
CA ARG A 211 2.61 10.29 -9.30
C ARG A 211 3.50 9.68 -8.22
N ALA A 212 4.73 10.05 -8.18
CA ALA A 212 5.63 9.87 -7.07
C ALA A 212 5.95 11.24 -6.45
#